data_5f4bbeb04f17303faba05e4128625957
#
_entry.id   5f4bbeb04f17303faba05e4128625957
#
_cell.length_a   1.000
_cell.length_b   1.000
_cell.length_c   1.000
_cell.angle_alpha   90.00
_cell.angle_beta   90.00
_cell.angle_gamma   90.00
#
_symmetry.space_group_name_H-M   'P 1'
#
loop_
_entity.id
_entity.type
_entity.pdbx_description
1 polymer ?
#
loop_
_entity_poly.entity_id
_entity_poly.type
_entity_poly.pdbx_seq_one_letter_code
_entity_poly.pdbx_strand_id
1 'polypeptide(L)'
;MSEKVIVEPTPEQFGIFWKYLSRPEVTDVDYNGKKLWITDLEQGRYCADEEIPEAFISTFTHSISNCINKQFNNANKILEADTKELRISIIHESAAISGISICIRKSPCFVRNTLKELLDQKYCEQKVLHLLLNCVQAGMNFVFGGEPGAGKTESAKFFMQFIRKEERVITIEDSLEIHYTNINPGADAVELRVGKGFDYTDAIKASLRQNPSWLMLSEARSVEVTSLLEQWSTGVHGFTTIHLDDVRKLPDRILNMENRIYRYVNVAVLIRKTESSDGKVRRYIDQLCFFSRENAENKIYMIVEDGALVSGKIPLDIQKRFNEAGVDEPFVCRHFDRYLREGR
;
A
#
# COMPACT_ATOMS: atom_id res chain seq x y z
N MET A 1 -25.50 11.88 4.51
CA MET A 1 -24.07 11.59 4.24
C MET A 1 -23.30 12.15 5.43
N SER A 2 -22.74 11.31 6.30
CA SER A 2 -21.83 11.83 7.32
C SER A 2 -20.50 12.07 6.60
N GLU A 3 -20.15 13.32 6.37
CA GLU A 3 -18.79 13.70 6.03
C GLU A 3 -17.85 13.06 7.05
N LYS A 4 -16.92 12.22 6.59
CA LYS A 4 -15.81 11.81 7.46
C LYS A 4 -14.97 13.07 7.67
N VAL A 5 -15.14 13.70 8.81
CA VAL A 5 -14.37 14.89 9.17
C VAL A 5 -12.91 14.49 9.25
N ILE A 6 -12.06 15.14 8.47
CA ILE A 6 -10.61 15.01 8.58
C ILE A 6 -10.18 15.79 9.80
N VAL A 7 -9.61 15.11 10.78
CA VAL A 7 -9.02 15.73 11.97
C VAL A 7 -7.66 16.32 11.57
N GLU A 8 -7.42 17.59 11.88
CA GLU A 8 -6.07 18.16 11.76
C GLU A 8 -5.32 17.93 13.08
N PRO A 9 -4.26 17.10 13.07
CA PRO A 9 -3.52 16.80 14.29
C PRO A 9 -2.68 18.00 14.72
N THR A 10 -2.81 18.42 15.99
CA THR A 10 -1.95 19.44 16.58
C THR A 10 -1.11 18.85 17.72
N PRO A 11 0.08 19.42 18.00
CA PRO A 11 0.90 19.00 19.13
C PRO A 11 0.14 19.02 20.46
N GLU A 12 -0.72 20.03 20.67
CA GLU A 12 -1.50 20.20 21.90
C GLU A 12 -2.57 19.12 22.05
N GLN A 13 -3.26 18.77 20.95
CA GLN A 13 -4.31 17.75 20.95
C GLN A 13 -3.73 16.34 21.12
N PHE A 14 -2.59 16.06 20.48
CA PHE A 14 -1.96 14.75 20.50
C PHE A 14 -0.98 14.56 21.66
N GLY A 15 -0.54 15.64 22.32
CA GLY A 15 0.25 15.64 23.55
C GLY A 15 1.39 14.62 23.55
N ILE A 16 1.34 13.65 24.47
CA ILE A 16 2.38 12.61 24.62
C ILE A 16 2.56 11.79 23.32
N PHE A 17 1.49 11.50 22.59
CA PHE A 17 1.57 10.78 21.32
C PHE A 17 2.33 11.59 20.26
N TRP A 18 2.24 12.91 20.27
CA TRP A 18 2.92 13.77 19.29
C TRP A 18 4.44 13.66 19.35
N LYS A 19 5.00 13.42 20.52
CA LYS A 19 6.46 13.19 20.70
C LYS A 19 6.98 12.08 19.79
N TYR A 20 6.17 11.05 19.58
CA TYR A 20 6.49 9.91 18.71
C TYR A 20 6.01 10.14 17.28
N LEU A 21 4.80 10.63 17.10
CA LEU A 21 4.21 10.87 15.78
C LEU A 21 4.98 11.88 14.94
N SER A 22 5.67 12.84 15.58
CA SER A 22 6.51 13.81 14.87
C SER A 22 7.80 13.21 14.30
N ARG A 23 8.22 12.04 14.75
CA ARG A 23 9.43 11.36 14.28
C ARG A 23 9.16 10.66 12.95
N PRO A 24 9.96 10.91 11.88
CA PRO A 24 9.74 10.30 10.55
C PRO A 24 9.76 8.78 10.54
N GLU A 25 10.65 8.17 11.34
CA GLU A 25 10.86 6.74 11.44
C GLU A 25 9.72 5.98 12.14
N VAL A 26 8.93 6.64 12.97
CA VAL A 26 7.78 6.01 13.66
C VAL A 26 6.64 5.79 12.68
N THR A 27 6.10 4.57 12.68
CA THR A 27 4.96 4.18 11.84
C THR A 27 3.67 3.97 12.62
N ASP A 28 3.75 3.42 13.83
CA ASP A 28 2.58 3.17 14.66
C ASP A 28 2.85 3.56 16.12
N VAL A 29 1.82 4.10 16.76
CA VAL A 29 1.80 4.45 18.18
C VAL A 29 0.57 3.76 18.78
N ASP A 30 0.79 2.76 19.62
CA ASP A 30 -0.24 1.90 20.17
C ASP A 30 -0.29 1.98 21.70
N TYR A 31 -1.44 2.36 22.25
CA TYR A 31 -1.70 2.29 23.68
C TYR A 31 -2.63 1.11 23.99
N ASN A 32 -2.21 0.20 24.86
CA ASN A 32 -2.93 -1.03 25.16
C ASN A 32 -3.78 -0.97 26.43
N GLY A 33 -4.08 0.22 26.93
CA GLY A 33 -4.79 0.45 28.19
C GLY A 33 -3.86 0.58 29.42
N LYS A 34 -2.55 0.34 29.25
CA LYS A 34 -1.56 0.43 30.34
C LYS A 34 -0.24 1.03 29.88
N LYS A 35 0.26 0.60 28.72
CA LYS A 35 1.58 0.95 28.20
C LYS A 35 1.48 1.43 26.78
N LEU A 36 2.42 2.29 26.42
CA LEU A 36 2.59 2.83 25.08
C LEU A 36 3.64 2.00 24.32
N TRP A 37 3.25 1.51 23.14
CA TRP A 37 4.11 0.75 22.24
C TRP A 37 4.34 1.53 20.97
N ILE A 38 5.58 1.60 20.56
CA ILE A 38 6.01 2.32 19.35
C ILE A 38 6.51 1.32 18.33
N THR A 39 6.06 1.45 17.08
CA THR A 39 6.68 0.75 15.96
C THR A 39 7.50 1.73 15.16
N ASP A 40 8.78 1.45 15.03
CA ASP A 40 9.80 2.29 14.44
C ASP A 40 10.51 1.53 13.31
N LEU A 41 10.84 2.20 12.22
CA LEU A 41 11.47 1.58 11.05
C LEU A 41 12.91 1.13 11.32
N GLU A 42 13.59 1.79 12.26
CA GLU A 42 15.00 1.53 12.58
C GLU A 42 15.16 0.61 13.80
N GLN A 43 14.31 0.83 14.83
CA GLN A 43 14.45 0.15 16.13
C GLN A 43 13.45 -1.04 16.28
N GLY A 44 12.53 -1.22 15.31
CA GLY A 44 11.50 -2.22 15.44
C GLY A 44 10.40 -1.79 16.42
N ARG A 45 9.77 -2.76 17.10
CA ARG A 45 8.69 -2.51 18.06
C ARG A 45 9.20 -2.53 19.50
N TYR A 46 8.97 -1.45 20.24
CA TYR A 46 9.41 -1.31 21.63
C TYR A 46 8.34 -0.67 22.52
N CYS A 47 8.44 -0.88 23.81
CA CYS A 47 7.63 -0.22 24.83
C CYS A 47 8.29 1.11 25.21
N ALA A 48 7.53 2.20 25.16
CA ALA A 48 8.02 3.50 25.64
C ALA A 48 8.08 3.52 27.17
N ASP A 49 9.09 4.18 27.73
CA ASP A 49 9.29 4.33 29.17
C ASP A 49 8.43 5.46 29.78
N GLU A 50 7.30 5.77 29.18
CA GLU A 50 6.43 6.86 29.60
C GLU A 50 5.18 6.34 30.29
N GLU A 51 4.89 6.91 31.45
CA GLU A 51 3.58 6.75 32.08
C GLU A 51 2.55 7.64 31.37
N ILE A 52 1.45 7.03 30.97
CA ILE A 52 0.36 7.72 30.28
C ILE A 52 -0.76 7.98 31.29
N PRO A 53 -1.01 9.24 31.69
CA PRO A 53 -2.07 9.56 32.64
C PRO A 53 -3.46 9.21 32.06
N GLU A 54 -4.33 8.62 32.86
CA GLU A 54 -5.73 8.33 32.47
C GLU A 54 -6.48 9.60 32.02
N ALA A 55 -6.21 10.74 32.70
CA ALA A 55 -6.78 12.02 32.32
C ALA A 55 -6.39 12.45 30.91
N PHE A 56 -5.15 12.16 30.47
CA PHE A 56 -4.72 12.41 29.09
C PHE A 56 -5.50 11.54 28.09
N ILE A 57 -5.63 10.24 28.37
CA ILE A 57 -6.39 9.30 27.52
C ILE A 57 -7.85 9.74 27.39
N SER A 58 -8.49 10.12 28.53
CA SER A 58 -9.86 10.62 28.51
C SER A 58 -9.99 11.90 27.68
N THR A 59 -9.10 12.88 27.87
CA THR A 59 -9.10 14.12 27.12
C THR A 59 -8.88 13.88 25.62
N PHE A 60 -7.91 13.03 25.27
CA PHE A 60 -7.62 12.67 23.87
C PHE A 60 -8.82 12.01 23.19
N THR A 61 -9.43 10.99 23.83
CA THR A 61 -10.57 10.28 23.25
C THR A 61 -11.80 11.18 23.08
N HIS A 62 -12.09 12.06 24.06
CA HIS A 62 -13.14 13.07 23.93
C HIS A 62 -12.84 14.07 22.80
N SER A 63 -11.60 14.53 22.69
CA SER A 63 -11.20 15.44 21.63
C SER A 63 -11.44 14.83 20.24
N ILE A 64 -10.97 13.60 20.01
CA ILE A 64 -11.18 12.90 18.73
C ILE A 64 -12.69 12.65 18.48
N SER A 65 -13.44 12.24 19.50
CA SER A 65 -14.88 12.02 19.44
C SER A 65 -15.62 13.29 18.97
N ASN A 66 -15.27 14.44 19.56
CA ASN A 66 -15.85 15.73 19.20
C ASN A 66 -15.47 16.17 17.77
N CYS A 67 -14.20 16.01 17.39
CA CYS A 67 -13.73 16.35 16.03
C CYS A 67 -14.52 15.64 14.93
N ILE A 68 -14.88 14.36 15.14
CA ILE A 68 -15.61 13.57 14.14
C ILE A 68 -17.13 13.52 14.40
N ASN A 69 -17.61 14.28 15.42
CA ASN A 69 -19.01 14.31 15.84
C ASN A 69 -19.63 12.92 16.04
N LYS A 70 -18.91 12.03 16.75
CA LYS A 70 -19.36 10.69 17.11
C LYS A 70 -19.32 10.51 18.61
N GLN A 71 -20.36 9.90 19.16
CA GLN A 71 -20.35 9.49 20.57
C GLN A 71 -19.41 8.30 20.78
N PHE A 72 -18.63 8.35 21.86
CA PHE A 72 -17.76 7.27 22.31
C PHE A 72 -18.15 6.88 23.73
N ASN A 73 -18.77 5.70 23.90
CA ASN A 73 -19.33 5.23 25.16
C ASN A 73 -19.65 3.75 25.08
N ASN A 74 -20.28 3.19 26.15
CA ASN A 74 -20.67 1.77 26.21
C ASN A 74 -21.57 1.29 25.06
N ALA A 75 -22.33 2.16 24.40
CA ALA A 75 -23.15 1.81 23.25
C ALA A 75 -22.35 1.89 21.94
N ASN A 76 -21.47 2.86 21.84
CA ASN A 76 -20.61 3.12 20.67
C ASN A 76 -19.15 2.89 21.06
N LYS A 77 -18.72 1.63 20.99
CA LYS A 77 -17.46 1.15 21.56
C LYS A 77 -16.24 1.36 20.67
N ILE A 78 -16.44 1.71 19.42
CA ILE A 78 -15.36 1.87 18.43
C ILE A 78 -15.41 3.29 17.87
N LEU A 79 -14.28 3.98 17.95
CA LEU A 79 -14.07 5.29 17.37
C LEU A 79 -12.98 5.20 16.31
N GLU A 80 -13.33 5.49 15.08
CA GLU A 80 -12.40 5.57 13.96
C GLU A 80 -12.38 6.98 13.42
N ALA A 81 -11.18 7.53 13.31
CA ALA A 81 -10.92 8.84 12.76
C ALA A 81 -9.73 8.79 11.81
N ASP A 82 -9.73 9.64 10.80
CA ASP A 82 -8.60 9.79 9.91
C ASP A 82 -8.19 11.27 9.88
N THR A 83 -6.90 11.48 9.78
CA THR A 83 -6.33 12.77 9.39
C THR A 83 -5.78 12.67 7.98
N LYS A 84 -5.10 13.70 7.50
CA LYS A 84 -4.41 13.63 6.22
C LYS A 84 -3.34 12.52 6.18
N GLU A 85 -2.67 12.26 7.32
CA GLU A 85 -1.53 11.34 7.39
C GLU A 85 -1.63 10.31 8.54
N LEU A 86 -2.71 10.34 9.33
CA LEU A 86 -2.88 9.43 10.45
C LEU A 86 -4.22 8.71 10.34
N ARG A 87 -4.21 7.43 10.66
CA ARG A 87 -5.40 6.63 10.96
C ARG A 87 -5.45 6.35 12.45
N ILE A 88 -6.57 6.66 13.07
CA ILE A 88 -6.79 6.51 14.52
C ILE A 88 -7.92 5.52 14.74
N SER A 89 -7.66 4.49 15.51
CA SER A 89 -8.66 3.53 15.96
C SER A 89 -8.63 3.44 17.48
N ILE A 90 -9.79 3.65 18.12
CA ILE A 90 -9.91 3.63 19.58
C ILE A 90 -11.02 2.64 19.95
N ILE A 91 -10.74 1.78 20.93
CA ILE A 91 -11.69 0.82 21.47
C ILE A 91 -11.97 1.17 22.93
N HIS A 92 -13.25 1.30 23.26
CA HIS A 92 -13.73 1.64 24.58
C HIS A 92 -13.44 0.51 25.60
N GLU A 93 -13.17 0.87 26.84
CA GLU A 93 -12.87 -0.05 27.94
C GLU A 93 -13.98 -1.09 28.20
N SER A 94 -15.24 -0.78 27.89
CA SER A 94 -16.33 -1.75 27.98
C SER A 94 -16.22 -2.91 26.98
N ALA A 95 -15.31 -2.83 26.00
CA ALA A 95 -14.98 -3.89 25.06
C ALA A 95 -13.53 -4.36 25.20
N ALA A 96 -12.61 -3.46 25.52
CA ALA A 96 -11.21 -3.76 25.78
C ALA A 96 -10.97 -3.93 27.29
N ILE A 97 -10.94 -5.16 27.77
CA ILE A 97 -10.85 -5.50 29.22
C ILE A 97 -9.59 -4.93 29.88
N SER A 98 -8.53 -4.68 29.10
CA SER A 98 -7.27 -4.09 29.59
C SER A 98 -7.33 -2.58 29.83
N GLY A 99 -8.44 -1.92 29.49
CA GLY A 99 -8.61 -0.47 29.44
C GLY A 99 -8.78 0.03 28.01
N ILE A 100 -8.94 1.34 27.82
CA ILE A 100 -9.07 1.96 26.49
C ILE A 100 -7.85 1.58 25.64
N SER A 101 -8.10 1.04 24.44
CA SER A 101 -7.05 0.72 23.48
C SER A 101 -7.03 1.77 22.36
N ILE A 102 -5.85 2.28 22.03
CA ILE A 102 -5.66 3.29 20.98
C ILE A 102 -4.58 2.78 20.02
N CYS A 103 -4.86 2.82 18.73
CA CYS A 103 -3.89 2.57 17.67
C CYS A 103 -3.86 3.78 16.74
N ILE A 104 -2.70 4.41 16.56
CA ILE A 104 -2.47 5.52 15.63
C ILE A 104 -1.42 5.07 14.64
N ARG A 105 -1.82 4.92 13.37
CA ARG A 105 -0.93 4.55 12.26
C ARG A 105 -0.65 5.74 11.38
N LYS A 106 0.62 5.92 11.00
CA LYS A 106 1.04 6.94 10.02
C LYS A 106 0.93 6.42 8.60
N SER A 107 0.35 7.24 7.75
CA SER A 107 0.29 7.06 6.30
C SER A 107 0.80 8.33 5.62
N PRO A 108 2.14 8.42 5.38
CA PRO A 108 2.73 9.66 4.88
C PRO A 108 2.28 9.98 3.46
N CYS A 109 2.07 11.29 3.19
CA CYS A 109 1.68 11.82 1.87
C CYS A 109 2.83 11.86 0.87
N PHE A 110 3.97 11.24 1.14
CA PHE A 110 5.15 11.21 0.28
C PHE A 110 5.63 9.78 0.08
N VAL A 111 6.49 9.57 -0.90
CA VAL A 111 7.18 8.30 -1.11
C VAL A 111 8.39 8.25 -0.19
N ARG A 112 8.49 7.21 0.65
CA ARG A 112 9.53 7.11 1.70
C ARG A 112 10.93 6.89 1.15
N ASN A 113 11.05 6.17 0.05
CA ASN A 113 12.35 5.77 -0.50
C ASN A 113 12.54 6.30 -1.91
N THR A 114 13.73 6.73 -2.22
CA THR A 114 14.21 7.01 -3.57
C THR A 114 14.80 5.75 -4.21
N LEU A 115 15.03 5.76 -5.52
CA LEU A 115 15.76 4.69 -6.23
C LEU A 115 17.12 4.40 -5.61
N LYS A 116 17.84 5.46 -5.21
CA LYS A 116 19.15 5.34 -4.58
C LYS A 116 19.05 4.62 -3.24
N GLU A 117 18.12 5.02 -2.39
CA GLU A 117 17.91 4.39 -1.08
C GLU A 117 17.49 2.93 -1.20
N LEU A 118 16.64 2.57 -2.17
CA LEU A 118 16.29 1.18 -2.42
C LEU A 118 17.51 0.33 -2.82
N LEU A 119 18.42 0.89 -3.63
CA LEU A 119 19.67 0.21 -3.98
C LEU A 119 20.60 0.07 -2.78
N ASP A 120 20.80 1.15 -2.02
CA ASP A 120 21.67 1.17 -0.84
C ASP A 120 21.18 0.19 0.25
N GLN A 121 19.86 0.11 0.43
CA GLN A 121 19.21 -0.84 1.35
C GLN A 121 19.14 -2.28 0.80
N LYS A 122 19.63 -2.52 -0.42
CA LYS A 122 19.53 -3.81 -1.12
C LYS A 122 18.09 -4.34 -1.14
N TYR A 123 17.15 -3.46 -1.47
CA TYR A 123 15.73 -3.82 -1.59
C TYR A 123 15.50 -4.88 -2.67
N CYS A 124 16.23 -4.78 -3.77
CA CYS A 124 16.40 -5.81 -4.79
C CYS A 124 17.64 -5.49 -5.66
N GLU A 125 17.99 -6.37 -6.58
CA GLU A 125 19.03 -6.11 -7.57
C GLU A 125 18.62 -4.97 -8.51
N GLN A 126 19.58 -4.15 -8.95
CA GLN A 126 19.33 -3.02 -9.85
C GLN A 126 18.60 -3.44 -11.13
N LYS A 127 18.92 -4.60 -11.71
CA LYS A 127 18.24 -5.16 -12.88
C LYS A 127 16.75 -5.39 -12.64
N VAL A 128 16.37 -5.77 -11.43
CA VAL A 128 14.97 -5.97 -11.04
C VAL A 128 14.24 -4.63 -10.97
N LEU A 129 14.87 -3.55 -10.45
CA LEU A 129 14.30 -2.20 -10.51
C LEU A 129 14.10 -1.74 -11.94
N HIS A 130 15.09 -1.93 -12.82
CA HIS A 130 14.96 -1.61 -14.26
C HIS A 130 13.74 -2.33 -14.88
N LEU A 131 13.61 -3.65 -14.61
CA LEU A 131 12.49 -4.45 -15.09
C LEU A 131 11.15 -3.90 -14.61
N LEU A 132 11.00 -3.63 -13.31
CA LEU A 132 9.75 -3.15 -12.73
C LEU A 132 9.37 -1.75 -13.25
N LEU A 133 10.33 -0.85 -13.42
CA LEU A 133 10.09 0.47 -14.03
C LEU A 133 9.62 0.34 -15.49
N ASN A 134 10.21 -0.57 -16.24
CA ASN A 134 9.79 -0.87 -17.62
C ASN A 134 8.39 -1.54 -17.64
N CYS A 135 8.05 -2.35 -16.65
CA CYS A 135 6.69 -2.89 -16.51
C CYS A 135 5.65 -1.78 -16.26
N VAL A 136 5.98 -0.75 -15.46
CA VAL A 136 5.12 0.43 -15.30
C VAL A 136 4.95 1.17 -16.63
N GLN A 137 6.06 1.43 -17.34
CA GLN A 137 6.04 2.09 -18.64
C GLN A 137 5.19 1.30 -19.67
N ALA A 138 5.19 -0.03 -19.59
CA ALA A 138 4.42 -0.90 -20.46
C ALA A 138 2.96 -1.11 -20.01
N GLY A 139 2.48 -0.36 -19.04
CA GLY A 139 1.09 -0.43 -18.57
C GLY A 139 0.72 -1.81 -18.04
N MET A 140 1.60 -2.45 -17.29
CA MET A 140 1.32 -3.77 -16.71
C MET A 140 0.51 -3.67 -15.42
N ASN A 141 -0.27 -4.71 -15.15
CA ASN A 141 -1.05 -4.84 -13.92
C ASN A 141 -0.21 -5.52 -12.85
N PHE A 142 -0.14 -4.87 -11.66
CA PHE A 142 0.69 -5.31 -10.55
C PHE A 142 -0.13 -5.77 -9.36
N VAL A 143 0.33 -6.85 -8.73
CA VAL A 143 -0.12 -7.27 -7.40
C VAL A 143 1.09 -7.30 -6.46
N PHE A 144 1.05 -6.47 -5.41
CA PHE A 144 2.06 -6.48 -4.35
C PHE A 144 1.57 -7.34 -3.19
N GLY A 145 2.24 -8.46 -2.96
CA GLY A 145 1.98 -9.40 -1.88
C GLY A 145 2.91 -9.20 -0.68
N GLY A 146 2.51 -9.71 0.46
CA GLY A 146 3.33 -9.75 1.67
C GLY A 146 2.51 -9.74 2.95
N GLU A 147 3.17 -9.96 4.07
CA GLU A 147 2.58 -9.90 5.41
C GLU A 147 2.17 -8.47 5.81
N PRO A 148 1.37 -8.30 6.88
CA PRO A 148 1.13 -6.99 7.47
C PRO A 148 2.45 -6.28 7.84
N GLY A 149 2.57 -5.00 7.47
CA GLY A 149 3.77 -4.21 7.74
C GLY A 149 4.99 -4.53 6.86
N ALA A 150 4.86 -5.41 5.84
CA ALA A 150 5.94 -5.69 4.89
C ALA A 150 6.27 -4.50 3.97
N GLY A 151 5.39 -3.51 3.85
CA GLY A 151 5.60 -2.34 3.00
C GLY A 151 4.99 -2.44 1.61
N LYS A 152 3.94 -3.25 1.44
CA LYS A 152 3.22 -3.42 0.16
C LYS A 152 2.76 -2.11 -0.45
N THR A 153 2.02 -1.31 0.33
CA THR A 153 1.49 -0.01 -0.11
C THR A 153 2.61 0.98 -0.42
N GLU A 154 3.67 1.01 0.41
CA GLU A 154 4.83 1.87 0.15
C GLU A 154 5.56 1.50 -1.14
N SER A 155 5.68 0.19 -1.43
CA SER A 155 6.25 -0.28 -2.71
C SER A 155 5.35 0.09 -3.90
N ALA A 156 4.03 -0.09 -3.77
CA ALA A 156 3.10 0.33 -4.80
C ALA A 156 3.21 1.84 -5.06
N LYS A 157 3.22 2.68 -4.00
CA LYS A 157 3.42 4.14 -4.09
C LYS A 157 4.70 4.50 -4.81
N PHE A 158 5.81 3.80 -4.48
CA PHE A 158 7.09 4.02 -5.13
C PHE A 158 6.98 3.85 -6.66
N PHE A 159 6.36 2.76 -7.14
CA PHE A 159 6.21 2.53 -8.57
C PHE A 159 5.15 3.42 -9.22
N MET A 160 4.10 3.82 -8.51
CA MET A 160 3.05 4.73 -9.00
C MET A 160 3.60 6.11 -9.40
N GLN A 161 4.70 6.59 -8.80
CA GLN A 161 5.30 7.87 -9.16
C GLN A 161 5.91 7.90 -10.58
N PHE A 162 6.07 6.73 -11.23
CA PHE A 162 6.60 6.62 -12.59
C PHE A 162 5.52 6.54 -13.67
N ILE A 163 4.23 6.59 -13.28
CA ILE A 163 3.11 6.73 -14.23
C ILE A 163 3.17 8.12 -14.86
N ARG A 164 2.87 8.21 -16.14
CA ARG A 164 2.86 9.49 -16.84
C ARG A 164 1.74 10.38 -16.32
N LYS A 165 1.99 11.68 -16.20
CA LYS A 165 1.04 12.64 -15.60
C LYS A 165 -0.25 12.81 -16.41
N GLU A 166 -0.18 12.55 -17.70
CA GLU A 166 -1.29 12.63 -18.64
C GLU A 166 -2.21 11.41 -18.59
N GLU A 167 -1.79 10.34 -17.93
CA GLU A 167 -2.59 9.15 -17.75
C GLU A 167 -3.52 9.34 -16.54
N ARG A 168 -4.82 9.22 -16.79
CA ARG A 168 -5.82 9.38 -15.72
C ARG A 168 -5.79 8.23 -14.76
N VAL A 169 -5.51 8.53 -13.50
CA VAL A 169 -5.43 7.57 -12.39
C VAL A 169 -6.63 7.71 -11.48
N ILE A 170 -7.28 6.60 -11.16
CA ILE A 170 -8.31 6.55 -10.12
C ILE A 170 -7.83 5.62 -9.01
N THR A 171 -7.76 6.13 -7.78
CA THR A 171 -7.47 5.32 -6.60
C THR A 171 -8.76 5.05 -5.81
N ILE A 172 -8.87 3.87 -5.22
CA ILE A 172 -10.01 3.46 -4.40
C ILE A 172 -9.48 2.89 -3.09
N GLU A 173 -9.88 3.51 -1.97
CA GLU A 173 -9.38 3.20 -0.64
C GLU A 173 -10.48 3.28 0.42
N ASP A 174 -10.39 2.46 1.46
CA ASP A 174 -11.20 2.61 2.68
C ASP A 174 -10.53 3.57 3.68
N SER A 175 -9.21 3.59 3.67
CA SER A 175 -8.37 4.51 4.43
C SER A 175 -7.33 5.13 3.51
N LEU A 176 -7.05 6.41 3.67
CA LEU A 176 -6.11 7.14 2.83
C LEU A 176 -4.66 6.67 3.11
N GLU A 177 -4.09 5.90 2.21
CA GLU A 177 -2.74 5.37 2.30
C GLU A 177 -1.90 5.72 1.06
N ILE A 178 -2.52 5.75 -0.12
CA ILE A 178 -1.81 5.97 -1.40
C ILE A 178 -1.41 7.43 -1.55
N HIS A 179 -2.32 8.38 -1.30
CA HIS A 179 -2.09 9.82 -1.48
C HIS A 179 -1.54 10.17 -2.88
N TYR A 180 -2.18 9.63 -3.92
CA TYR A 180 -1.65 9.70 -5.28
C TYR A 180 -1.41 11.14 -5.77
N THR A 181 -2.33 12.06 -5.47
CA THR A 181 -2.22 13.48 -5.85
C THR A 181 -1.05 14.19 -5.14
N ASN A 182 -0.69 13.74 -3.94
CA ASN A 182 0.46 14.28 -3.21
C ASN A 182 1.80 13.75 -3.76
N ILE A 183 1.87 12.45 -4.10
CA ILE A 183 3.11 11.84 -4.64
C ILE A 183 3.33 12.18 -6.12
N ASN A 184 2.27 12.56 -6.84
CA ASN A 184 2.31 12.94 -8.26
C ASN A 184 1.65 14.32 -8.49
N PRO A 185 2.25 15.43 -8.02
CA PRO A 185 1.67 16.75 -8.18
C PRO A 185 1.44 17.11 -9.64
N GLY A 186 0.20 17.54 -9.97
CA GLY A 186 -0.20 17.94 -11.32
C GLY A 186 -0.56 16.77 -12.25
N ALA A 187 -0.65 15.52 -11.76
CA ALA A 187 -1.20 14.41 -12.52
C ALA A 187 -2.74 14.48 -12.59
N ASP A 188 -3.32 13.91 -13.64
CA ASP A 188 -4.79 13.73 -13.76
C ASP A 188 -5.21 12.57 -12.85
N ALA A 189 -5.76 12.88 -11.68
CA ALA A 189 -6.09 11.87 -10.68
C ALA A 189 -7.42 12.13 -9.97
N VAL A 190 -8.11 11.03 -9.62
CA VAL A 190 -9.30 11.02 -8.78
C VAL A 190 -9.10 10.03 -7.65
N GLU A 191 -9.18 10.50 -6.42
CA GLU A 191 -9.04 9.67 -5.22
C GLU A 191 -10.43 9.40 -4.63
N LEU A 192 -10.89 8.15 -4.73
CA LEU A 192 -12.19 7.72 -4.25
C LEU A 192 -12.03 7.05 -2.89
N ARG A 193 -12.86 7.47 -1.93
CA ARG A 193 -12.94 6.86 -0.63
C ARG A 193 -14.22 6.06 -0.50
N VAL A 194 -14.09 4.77 -0.18
CA VAL A 194 -15.22 3.89 0.08
C VAL A 194 -15.67 3.99 1.55
N GLY A 195 -16.94 3.63 1.80
CA GLY A 195 -17.52 3.70 3.12
C GLY A 195 -19.00 3.32 3.09
N LYS A 196 -19.74 3.69 4.13
CA LYS A 196 -21.17 3.37 4.23
C LYS A 196 -21.96 3.97 3.04
N GLY A 197 -22.57 3.10 2.24
CA GLY A 197 -23.40 3.50 1.09
C GLY A 197 -22.62 3.76 -0.20
N PHE A 198 -21.31 3.50 -0.23
CA PHE A 198 -20.46 3.54 -1.42
C PHE A 198 -19.31 2.56 -1.20
N ASP A 199 -19.50 1.31 -1.61
CA ASP A 199 -18.53 0.25 -1.42
C ASP A 199 -17.50 0.16 -2.56
N TYR A 200 -16.54 -0.78 -2.46
CA TYR A 200 -15.54 -1.00 -3.50
C TYR A 200 -16.16 -1.35 -4.86
N THR A 201 -17.23 -2.14 -4.88
CA THR A 201 -17.91 -2.52 -6.11
C THR A 201 -18.56 -1.31 -6.78
N ASP A 202 -19.19 -0.44 -5.99
CA ASP A 202 -19.78 0.81 -6.47
C ASP A 202 -18.70 1.75 -7.03
N ALA A 203 -17.58 1.89 -6.30
CA ALA A 203 -16.47 2.74 -6.69
C ALA A 203 -15.82 2.26 -7.99
N ILE A 204 -15.57 0.95 -8.13
CA ILE A 204 -15.03 0.34 -9.34
C ILE A 204 -15.98 0.58 -10.53
N LYS A 205 -17.29 0.32 -10.37
CA LYS A 205 -18.28 0.57 -11.43
C LYS A 205 -18.38 2.05 -11.82
N ALA A 206 -18.32 2.95 -10.85
CA ALA A 206 -18.31 4.39 -11.11
C ALA A 206 -17.07 4.82 -11.89
N SER A 207 -15.90 4.25 -11.55
CA SER A 207 -14.62 4.53 -12.20
C SER A 207 -14.62 4.24 -13.69
N LEU A 208 -15.36 3.20 -14.15
CA LEU A 208 -15.50 2.87 -15.57
C LEU A 208 -16.00 4.04 -16.44
N ARG A 209 -16.86 4.89 -15.84
CA ARG A 209 -17.45 6.03 -16.53
C ARG A 209 -16.61 7.29 -16.43
N GLN A 210 -15.47 7.19 -15.76
CA GLN A 210 -14.53 8.29 -15.53
C GLN A 210 -13.30 8.23 -16.45
N ASN A 211 -13.31 7.35 -17.46
CA ASN A 211 -12.24 7.16 -18.44
C ASN A 211 -10.85 6.95 -17.83
N PRO A 212 -10.66 5.97 -16.93
CA PRO A 212 -9.38 5.72 -16.29
C PRO A 212 -8.39 5.07 -17.26
N SER A 213 -7.13 5.51 -17.21
CA SER A 213 -5.98 4.75 -17.74
C SER A 213 -5.48 3.74 -16.70
N TRP A 214 -5.54 4.14 -15.41
CA TRP A 214 -5.14 3.31 -14.28
C TRP A 214 -6.22 3.28 -13.20
N LEU A 215 -6.46 2.09 -12.65
CA LEU A 215 -7.33 1.86 -11.50
C LEU A 215 -6.56 1.16 -10.39
N MET A 216 -6.47 1.80 -9.24
CA MET A 216 -5.69 1.36 -8.10
C MET A 216 -6.61 1.01 -6.93
N LEU A 217 -6.45 -0.19 -6.36
CA LEU A 217 -7.04 -0.54 -5.07
C LEU A 217 -5.95 -0.60 -4.01
N SER A 218 -6.17 0.06 -2.87
CA SER A 218 -5.22 0.01 -1.76
C SER A 218 -5.00 -1.41 -1.26
N GLU A 219 -6.07 -2.20 -1.14
CA GLU A 219 -6.00 -3.61 -0.76
C GLU A 219 -7.15 -4.40 -1.41
N ALA A 220 -6.81 -5.55 -2.01
CA ALA A 220 -7.76 -6.50 -2.55
C ALA A 220 -7.97 -7.65 -1.54
N ARG A 221 -9.20 -7.79 -1.03
CA ARG A 221 -9.51 -8.76 0.04
C ARG A 221 -10.34 -9.97 -0.45
N SER A 222 -11.38 -9.75 -1.26
CA SER A 222 -12.25 -10.84 -1.74
C SER A 222 -13.10 -10.48 -2.96
N VAL A 223 -14.28 -9.92 -2.77
CA VAL A 223 -15.29 -9.68 -3.84
C VAL A 223 -14.82 -8.60 -4.82
N GLU A 224 -14.13 -7.59 -4.34
CA GLU A 224 -13.59 -6.49 -5.14
C GLU A 224 -12.55 -6.93 -6.16
N VAL A 225 -11.82 -8.01 -5.89
CA VAL A 225 -10.83 -8.58 -6.83
C VAL A 225 -11.48 -8.97 -8.16
N THR A 226 -12.66 -9.57 -8.11
CA THR A 226 -13.43 -9.94 -9.29
C THR A 226 -13.68 -8.73 -10.17
N SER A 227 -14.23 -7.67 -9.57
CA SER A 227 -14.54 -6.43 -10.28
C SER A 227 -13.28 -5.73 -10.80
N LEU A 228 -12.18 -5.78 -10.03
CA LEU A 228 -10.89 -5.25 -10.46
C LEU A 228 -10.34 -5.97 -11.69
N LEU A 229 -10.34 -7.31 -11.70
CA LEU A 229 -9.89 -8.09 -12.84
C LEU A 229 -10.78 -7.89 -14.07
N GLU A 230 -12.07 -7.66 -13.89
CA GLU A 230 -12.97 -7.28 -14.97
C GLU A 230 -12.56 -5.94 -15.59
N GLN A 231 -12.17 -4.96 -14.78
CA GLN A 231 -11.65 -3.68 -15.27
C GLN A 231 -10.33 -3.85 -16.03
N TRP A 232 -9.39 -4.59 -15.46
CA TRP A 232 -8.12 -4.86 -16.13
C TRP A 232 -8.30 -5.62 -17.45
N SER A 233 -9.40 -6.37 -17.60
CA SER A 233 -9.76 -7.04 -18.86
C SER A 233 -10.19 -6.08 -19.97
N THR A 234 -10.57 -4.85 -19.63
CA THR A 234 -10.96 -3.83 -20.63
C THR A 234 -9.80 -2.99 -21.14
N GLY A 235 -8.58 -3.27 -20.67
CA GLY A 235 -7.36 -2.53 -21.04
C GLY A 235 -6.98 -1.43 -20.04
N VAL A 236 -7.71 -1.26 -18.96
CA VAL A 236 -7.31 -0.39 -17.83
C VAL A 236 -6.17 -1.06 -17.09
N HIS A 237 -5.13 -0.30 -16.76
CA HIS A 237 -3.97 -0.74 -15.99
C HIS A 237 -4.20 -0.58 -14.48
N GLY A 238 -3.37 -1.21 -13.63
CA GLY A 238 -3.53 -0.95 -12.22
C GLY A 238 -2.54 -1.62 -11.28
N PHE A 239 -2.65 -1.18 -10.03
CA PHE A 239 -1.94 -1.72 -8.89
C PHE A 239 -2.94 -2.14 -7.82
N THR A 240 -2.61 -3.21 -7.13
CA THR A 240 -3.30 -3.57 -5.88
C THR A 240 -2.34 -4.25 -4.92
N THR A 241 -2.71 -4.28 -3.64
CA THR A 241 -1.99 -5.05 -2.63
C THR A 241 -2.84 -6.19 -2.10
N ILE A 242 -2.20 -7.26 -1.65
CA ILE A 242 -2.86 -8.44 -1.09
C ILE A 242 -2.00 -9.05 0.01
N HIS A 243 -2.61 -9.67 1.01
CA HIS A 243 -1.88 -10.52 1.95
C HIS A 243 -1.54 -11.86 1.31
N LEU A 244 -0.25 -12.13 1.14
CA LEU A 244 0.28 -13.30 0.46
C LEU A 244 1.62 -13.70 1.06
N ASP A 245 1.91 -14.99 1.09
CA ASP A 245 3.18 -15.57 1.57
C ASP A 245 4.03 -16.18 0.43
N ASP A 246 3.42 -16.42 -0.75
CA ASP A 246 4.08 -16.90 -1.96
C ASP A 246 3.29 -16.42 -3.18
N VAL A 247 3.98 -15.83 -4.19
CA VAL A 247 3.33 -15.33 -5.42
C VAL A 247 2.62 -16.42 -6.21
N ARG A 248 3.10 -17.66 -6.12
CA ARG A 248 2.50 -18.83 -6.81
C ARG A 248 1.11 -19.20 -6.27
N LYS A 249 0.79 -18.79 -5.04
CA LYS A 249 -0.53 -19.02 -4.41
C LYS A 249 -1.56 -17.94 -4.76
N LEU A 250 -1.16 -16.90 -5.51
CA LEU A 250 -2.09 -15.83 -5.88
C LEU A 250 -3.33 -16.36 -6.63
N PRO A 251 -3.22 -17.31 -7.60
CA PRO A 251 -4.37 -17.87 -8.28
C PRO A 251 -5.37 -18.57 -7.34
N ASP A 252 -4.87 -19.29 -6.33
CA ASP A 252 -5.70 -20.04 -5.38
C ASP A 252 -6.43 -19.11 -4.38
N ARG A 253 -5.84 -17.95 -4.10
CA ARG A 253 -6.42 -16.94 -3.18
C ARG A 253 -7.71 -16.34 -3.73
N ILE A 254 -7.88 -16.38 -5.05
CA ILE A 254 -9.00 -15.75 -5.74
C ILE A 254 -9.87 -16.85 -6.32
N LEU A 255 -10.78 -17.35 -5.47
CA LEU A 255 -11.69 -18.47 -5.78
C LEU A 255 -12.40 -18.27 -7.13
N ASN A 256 -12.38 -19.32 -7.96
CA ASN A 256 -13.03 -19.41 -9.27
C ASN A 256 -12.53 -18.46 -10.37
N MET A 257 -11.37 -17.82 -10.21
CA MET A 257 -10.83 -16.87 -11.18
C MET A 257 -9.43 -17.18 -11.69
N GLU A 258 -8.93 -18.38 -11.45
CA GLU A 258 -7.58 -18.81 -11.81
C GLU A 258 -7.17 -18.35 -13.22
N ASN A 259 -7.96 -18.67 -14.23
CA ASN A 259 -7.66 -18.28 -15.62
C ASN A 259 -7.63 -16.77 -15.86
N ARG A 260 -8.36 -15.97 -15.08
CA ARG A 260 -8.35 -14.50 -15.22
C ARG A 260 -7.08 -13.89 -14.65
N ILE A 261 -6.52 -14.45 -13.58
CA ILE A 261 -5.24 -14.02 -13.03
C ILE A 261 -4.15 -14.15 -14.08
N TYR A 262 -4.01 -15.30 -14.71
CA TYR A 262 -2.99 -15.53 -15.74
C TYR A 262 -3.17 -14.70 -17.02
N ARG A 263 -4.32 -14.05 -17.19
CA ARG A 263 -4.57 -13.15 -18.33
C ARG A 263 -4.38 -11.67 -17.99
N TYR A 264 -4.76 -11.28 -16.78
CA TYR A 264 -4.94 -9.87 -16.44
C TYR A 264 -4.01 -9.38 -15.32
N VAL A 265 -3.45 -10.25 -14.49
CA VAL A 265 -2.32 -9.92 -13.63
C VAL A 265 -1.05 -10.19 -14.42
N ASN A 266 -0.25 -9.16 -14.65
CA ASN A 266 1.01 -9.34 -15.38
C ASN A 266 2.16 -9.62 -14.43
N VAL A 267 2.25 -8.86 -13.34
CA VAL A 267 3.37 -8.87 -12.40
C VAL A 267 2.88 -9.12 -10.98
N ALA A 268 3.44 -10.11 -10.31
CA ALA A 268 3.28 -10.25 -8.86
C ALA A 268 4.62 -10.12 -8.16
N VAL A 269 4.64 -9.32 -7.09
CA VAL A 269 5.82 -9.02 -6.29
C VAL A 269 5.53 -9.37 -4.84
N LEU A 270 6.31 -10.26 -4.24
CA LEU A 270 6.25 -10.56 -2.81
C LEU A 270 7.31 -9.75 -2.07
N ILE A 271 6.87 -8.98 -1.10
CA ILE A 271 7.74 -8.19 -0.23
C ILE A 271 7.81 -8.89 1.11
N ARG A 272 9.03 -9.11 1.60
CA ARG A 272 9.28 -9.60 2.93
C ARG A 272 9.96 -8.57 3.80
N LYS A 273 9.77 -8.72 5.10
CA LYS A 273 10.56 -8.05 6.11
C LYS A 273 11.33 -9.09 6.91
N THR A 274 12.57 -8.78 7.21
CA THR A 274 13.40 -9.54 8.14
C THR A 274 13.88 -8.59 9.25
N GLU A 275 13.91 -9.10 10.45
CA GLU A 275 14.44 -8.37 11.59
C GLU A 275 15.75 -9.04 11.99
N SER A 276 16.82 -8.23 12.05
CA SER A 276 18.13 -8.69 12.49
C SER A 276 18.20 -8.75 14.03
N SER A 277 19.20 -9.43 14.56
CA SER A 277 19.39 -9.58 16.02
C SER A 277 19.57 -8.25 16.77
N ASP A 278 19.95 -7.18 16.06
CA ASP A 278 20.07 -5.81 16.57
C ASP A 278 18.77 -4.98 16.43
N GLY A 279 17.66 -5.64 16.07
CA GLY A 279 16.32 -5.03 15.94
C GLY A 279 16.08 -4.27 14.63
N LYS A 280 17.06 -4.19 13.73
CA LYS A 280 16.90 -3.50 12.46
C LYS A 280 15.99 -4.28 11.51
N VAL A 281 15.01 -3.58 10.97
CA VAL A 281 14.05 -4.14 10.01
C VAL A 281 14.52 -3.86 8.59
N ARG A 282 14.82 -4.91 7.84
CA ARG A 282 15.08 -4.85 6.40
C ARG A 282 13.86 -5.31 5.63
N ARG A 283 13.51 -4.58 4.57
CA ARG A 283 12.47 -4.98 3.60
C ARG A 283 13.11 -5.22 2.25
N TYR A 284 12.62 -6.22 1.52
CA TYR A 284 13.18 -6.59 0.21
C TYR A 284 12.14 -7.31 -0.65
N ILE A 285 12.35 -7.30 -1.97
CA ILE A 285 11.61 -8.14 -2.90
C ILE A 285 12.15 -9.57 -2.77
N ASP A 286 11.31 -10.44 -2.21
CA ASP A 286 11.64 -11.85 -2.01
C ASP A 286 11.33 -12.69 -3.24
N GLN A 287 10.16 -12.42 -3.86
CA GLN A 287 9.74 -13.09 -5.09
C GLN A 287 9.20 -12.07 -6.08
N LEU A 288 9.43 -12.34 -7.37
CA LEU A 288 8.82 -11.66 -8.49
C LEU A 288 8.51 -12.67 -9.56
N CYS A 289 7.30 -12.65 -10.10
CA CYS A 289 6.94 -13.48 -11.22
C CYS A 289 6.08 -12.74 -12.24
N PHE A 290 6.08 -13.25 -13.47
CA PHE A 290 5.06 -12.96 -14.48
C PHE A 290 4.05 -14.11 -14.52
N PHE A 291 2.77 -13.75 -14.59
CA PHE A 291 1.70 -14.66 -14.98
C PHE A 291 1.48 -14.57 -16.48
N SER A 292 1.35 -15.69 -17.13
CA SER A 292 1.10 -15.77 -18.57
C SER A 292 0.15 -16.92 -18.88
N ARG A 293 -0.63 -16.77 -19.94
CA ARG A 293 -1.49 -17.83 -20.46
C ARG A 293 -1.13 -18.09 -21.92
N GLU A 294 -0.33 -19.11 -22.13
CA GLU A 294 0.17 -19.54 -23.44
C GLU A 294 -0.52 -20.82 -23.91
N ASN A 295 -1.07 -20.82 -25.12
CA ASN A 295 -1.74 -21.99 -25.71
C ASN A 295 -2.80 -22.63 -24.80
N ALA A 296 -3.58 -21.79 -24.11
CA ALA A 296 -4.57 -22.18 -23.10
C ALA A 296 -4.00 -22.77 -21.80
N GLU A 297 -2.69 -22.82 -21.62
CA GLU A 297 -2.01 -23.26 -20.41
C GLU A 297 -1.65 -22.06 -19.52
N ASN A 298 -1.86 -22.21 -18.23
CA ASN A 298 -1.48 -21.22 -17.20
C ASN A 298 -0.02 -21.44 -16.81
N LYS A 299 0.80 -20.40 -16.87
CA LYS A 299 2.24 -20.48 -16.57
C LYS A 299 2.69 -19.36 -15.65
N ILE A 300 3.57 -19.68 -14.73
CA ILE A 300 4.25 -18.74 -13.83
C ILE A 300 5.72 -18.71 -14.22
N TYR A 301 6.23 -17.52 -14.49
CA TYR A 301 7.64 -17.30 -14.80
C TYR A 301 8.30 -16.57 -13.63
N MET A 302 8.98 -17.34 -12.77
CA MET A 302 9.74 -16.76 -11.67
C MET A 302 10.94 -15.97 -12.22
N ILE A 303 11.07 -14.75 -11.76
CA ILE A 303 12.18 -13.84 -12.09
C ILE A 303 13.09 -13.64 -10.88
N VAL A 304 12.48 -13.45 -9.71
CA VAL A 304 13.19 -13.36 -8.42
C VAL A 304 12.64 -14.45 -7.50
N GLU A 305 13.52 -15.16 -6.81
CA GLU A 305 13.21 -16.13 -5.77
C GLU A 305 14.25 -16.02 -4.66
N ASP A 306 13.81 -16.05 -3.39
CA ASP A 306 14.66 -15.86 -2.20
C ASP A 306 15.52 -14.58 -2.27
N GLY A 307 14.96 -13.51 -2.86
CA GLY A 307 15.63 -12.22 -3.01
C GLY A 307 16.67 -12.14 -4.13
N ALA A 308 16.89 -13.18 -4.90
CA ALA A 308 17.87 -13.25 -5.98
C ALA A 308 17.22 -13.39 -7.36
N LEU A 309 17.84 -12.77 -8.37
CA LEU A 309 17.44 -12.93 -9.78
C LEU A 309 17.74 -14.37 -10.24
N VAL A 310 16.69 -15.17 -10.50
CA VAL A 310 16.84 -16.59 -10.89
C VAL A 310 16.63 -16.83 -12.39
N SER A 311 15.95 -15.91 -13.08
CA SER A 311 15.67 -16.04 -14.50
C SER A 311 15.53 -14.69 -15.19
N GLY A 312 16.02 -14.58 -16.42
CA GLY A 312 15.73 -13.47 -17.34
C GLY A 312 14.68 -13.81 -18.40
N LYS A 313 13.98 -14.95 -18.26
CA LYS A 313 13.01 -15.41 -19.25
C LYS A 313 11.70 -14.64 -19.14
N ILE A 314 11.39 -13.86 -20.17
CA ILE A 314 10.16 -13.08 -20.30
C ILE A 314 9.15 -13.88 -21.15
N PRO A 315 7.88 -14.08 -20.71
CA PRO A 315 6.84 -14.71 -21.52
C PRO A 315 6.54 -13.90 -22.80
N LEU A 316 6.04 -14.56 -23.83
CA LEU A 316 5.80 -13.93 -25.15
C LEU A 316 4.75 -12.80 -25.10
N ASP A 317 3.69 -12.97 -24.34
CA ASP A 317 2.64 -11.95 -24.14
C ASP A 317 3.17 -10.72 -23.38
N ILE A 318 4.04 -10.93 -22.40
CA ILE A 318 4.73 -9.86 -21.67
C ILE A 318 5.76 -9.16 -22.58
N GLN A 319 6.54 -9.93 -23.38
CA GLN A 319 7.48 -9.37 -24.34
C GLN A 319 6.77 -8.50 -25.37
N LYS A 320 5.59 -8.93 -25.84
CA LYS A 320 4.76 -8.14 -26.75
C LYS A 320 4.39 -6.77 -26.13
N ARG A 321 3.98 -6.74 -24.87
CA ARG A 321 3.68 -5.47 -24.18
C ARG A 321 4.89 -4.54 -24.06
N PHE A 322 6.07 -5.10 -23.79
CA PHE A 322 7.31 -4.32 -23.79
C PHE A 322 7.58 -3.70 -25.16
N ASN A 323 7.46 -4.49 -26.23
CA ASN A 323 7.67 -4.02 -27.61
C ASN A 323 6.68 -2.90 -27.97
N GLU A 324 5.39 -3.04 -27.63
CA GLU A 324 4.34 -2.04 -27.85
C GLU A 324 4.63 -0.72 -27.10
N ALA A 325 5.28 -0.82 -25.93
CA ALA A 325 5.72 0.32 -25.13
C ALA A 325 7.10 0.89 -25.55
N GLY A 326 7.73 0.33 -26.57
CA GLY A 326 9.07 0.73 -27.04
C GLY A 326 10.20 0.36 -26.07
N VAL A 327 10.02 -0.73 -25.31
CA VAL A 327 11.02 -1.29 -24.40
C VAL A 327 11.68 -2.50 -25.09
N ASP A 328 12.87 -2.29 -25.65
CA ASP A 328 13.61 -3.34 -26.36
C ASP A 328 14.35 -4.27 -25.39
N GLU A 329 14.87 -3.73 -24.29
CA GLU A 329 15.62 -4.44 -23.28
C GLU A 329 14.91 -4.34 -21.92
N PRO A 330 14.09 -5.33 -21.50
CA PRO A 330 13.29 -5.24 -20.27
C PRO A 330 14.10 -4.99 -18.99
N PHE A 331 15.35 -5.46 -18.92
CA PHE A 331 16.24 -5.29 -17.77
C PHE A 331 17.13 -4.02 -17.85
N VAL A 332 16.86 -3.13 -18.82
CA VAL A 332 17.54 -1.84 -18.97
C VAL A 332 16.50 -0.73 -19.12
N CYS A 333 16.30 0.07 -18.09
CA CYS A 333 15.40 1.22 -18.13
C CYS A 333 16.14 2.44 -18.67
N ARG A 334 15.74 2.95 -19.85
CA ARG A 334 16.36 4.12 -20.51
C ARG A 334 16.34 5.38 -19.66
N HIS A 335 15.39 5.50 -18.74
CA HIS A 335 15.21 6.68 -17.91
C HIS A 335 15.81 6.55 -16.51
N PHE A 336 16.46 5.42 -16.17
CA PHE A 336 16.93 5.12 -14.83
C PHE A 336 17.86 6.18 -14.26
N ASP A 337 18.90 6.58 -15.02
CA ASP A 337 19.86 7.60 -14.59
C ASP A 337 19.21 8.98 -14.43
N ARG A 338 18.18 9.26 -15.22
CA ARG A 338 17.39 10.48 -15.08
C ARG A 338 16.61 10.45 -13.77
N TYR A 339 15.93 9.35 -13.47
CA TYR A 339 15.17 9.18 -12.22
C TYR A 339 16.06 9.28 -10.98
N LEU A 340 17.26 8.70 -11.03
CA LEU A 340 18.26 8.85 -9.97
C LEU A 340 18.65 10.32 -9.73
N ARG A 341 18.88 11.08 -10.81
CA ARG A 341 19.22 12.52 -10.71
C ARG A 341 18.05 13.38 -10.21
N GLU A 342 16.82 13.01 -10.55
CA GLU A 342 15.61 13.68 -10.09
C GLU A 342 15.28 13.35 -8.63
N GLY A 343 15.98 12.41 -8.00
CA GLY A 343 15.74 11.98 -6.61
C GLY A 343 14.44 11.20 -6.43
N ARG A 344 14.00 10.50 -7.48
CA ARG A 344 12.81 9.63 -7.42
C ARG A 344 13.12 8.30 -6.78
#